data_11e6704c618525a3e752b881341be3cd
#
_entry.id   11e6704c618525a3e752b881341be3cd
#
_cell.length_a   1.000
_cell.length_b   1.000
_cell.length_c   1.000
_cell.angle_alpha   90.00
_cell.angle_beta   90.00
_cell.angle_gamma   90.00
#
_symmetry.space_group_name_H-M   'P 1'
#
loop_
_entity.id
_entity.type
_entity.pdbx_description
1 polymer ?
#
loop_
_entity_poly.entity_id
_entity_poly.type
_entity_poly.pdbx_seq_one_letter_code
_entity_poly.pdbx_strand_id
1 'polypeptide(L)'
;MAVKVGINGFGRIGRNVLRAALGNPEIDFVAVNDLTSPATLAHLLKYDSILGNLKNEILAGPDYISVDGKKIKVWAERDPAKLDWASVGAQIVVESTGHFTDGTKAKAHLGATVKKVIISAPASNEDLTIVLGVNQDKYDPAKHNILSNASCTTNCLAPVVKVVLETSGLVSGLMTTIHSYTNDQVILDFPHKDLRRARAAALSMIPTSTGAAKALKLVIPETAGKLDGFAIRVPTPNVSIVDLTYIAEKTTSADELNFAFKKAADGELKGILGVDSNLLVSSDFKGNPLSSIVDAPLTKVVGNLVKVLSWYDNEWGYSNRVVDLIGFLEKKGL
;
A
#
# COMPACT_ATOMS: atom_id res chain seq x y z
N MET A 1 23.68 -5.63 -9.48
CA MET A 1 23.44 -6.81 -8.59
C MET A 1 22.06 -6.62 -8.00
N ALA A 2 21.34 -7.71 -7.71
CA ALA A 2 20.01 -7.60 -7.08
C ALA A 2 20.14 -6.95 -5.68
N VAL A 3 19.24 -6.03 -5.37
CA VAL A 3 19.17 -5.43 -4.04
C VAL A 3 18.66 -6.47 -3.03
N LYS A 4 19.38 -6.63 -1.93
CA LYS A 4 19.03 -7.59 -0.87
C LYS A 4 18.03 -6.98 0.10
N VAL A 5 16.89 -7.66 0.25
CA VAL A 5 15.73 -7.15 1.03
C VAL A 5 15.40 -8.09 2.17
N GLY A 6 15.23 -7.54 3.36
CA GLY A 6 14.64 -8.20 4.50
C GLY A 6 13.17 -7.77 4.68
N ILE A 7 12.34 -8.65 5.24
CA ILE A 7 10.95 -8.33 5.60
C ILE A 7 10.76 -8.58 7.09
N ASN A 8 10.38 -7.54 7.83
CA ASN A 8 9.93 -7.68 9.22
C ASN A 8 8.40 -7.66 9.26
N GLY A 9 7.79 -8.77 9.69
CA GLY A 9 6.35 -9.03 9.60
C GLY A 9 5.97 -9.74 8.29
N PHE A 10 5.85 -11.06 8.34
CA PHE A 10 5.49 -11.87 7.17
C PHE A 10 3.99 -12.20 7.16
N GLY A 11 3.19 -11.16 7.52
CA GLY A 11 1.72 -11.16 7.42
C GLY A 11 1.23 -11.06 5.97
N ARG A 12 -0.01 -10.58 5.78
CA ARG A 12 -0.60 -10.45 4.43
C ARG A 12 0.29 -9.59 3.50
N ILE A 13 0.66 -8.37 3.93
CA ILE A 13 1.45 -7.47 3.09
C ILE A 13 2.86 -8.00 2.86
N GLY A 14 3.57 -8.47 3.90
CA GLY A 14 4.92 -9.02 3.72
C GLY A 14 4.96 -10.18 2.73
N ARG A 15 3.99 -11.12 2.81
CA ARG A 15 3.87 -12.22 1.85
C ARG A 15 3.51 -11.74 0.44
N ASN A 16 2.62 -10.76 0.32
CA ASN A 16 2.22 -10.23 -0.98
C ASN A 16 3.34 -9.42 -1.65
N VAL A 17 4.16 -8.71 -0.88
CA VAL A 17 5.38 -8.06 -1.40
C VAL A 17 6.34 -9.10 -1.98
N LEU A 18 6.60 -10.21 -1.26
CA LEU A 18 7.41 -11.29 -1.81
C LEU A 18 6.78 -11.89 -3.06
N ARG A 19 5.47 -12.18 -3.05
CA ARG A 19 4.74 -12.72 -4.21
C ARG A 19 4.79 -11.79 -5.42
N ALA A 20 4.61 -10.50 -5.22
CA ALA A 20 4.62 -9.49 -6.30
C ALA A 20 6.00 -9.34 -6.95
N ALA A 21 7.07 -9.62 -6.20
CA ALA A 21 8.43 -9.55 -6.71
C ALA A 21 8.96 -10.90 -7.25
N LEU A 22 8.17 -11.98 -7.21
CA LEU A 22 8.61 -13.26 -7.78
C LEU A 22 8.92 -13.12 -9.28
N GLY A 23 10.11 -13.57 -9.67
CA GLY A 23 10.59 -13.42 -11.05
C GLY A 23 11.25 -12.07 -11.37
N ASN A 24 11.28 -11.12 -10.45
CA ASN A 24 12.04 -9.88 -10.62
C ASN A 24 13.53 -10.12 -10.28
N PRO A 25 14.44 -10.07 -11.26
CA PRO A 25 15.87 -10.35 -11.02
C PRO A 25 16.61 -9.23 -10.28
N GLU A 26 15.98 -8.06 -10.13
CA GLU A 26 16.57 -6.89 -9.44
C GLU A 26 16.41 -6.97 -7.91
N ILE A 27 15.55 -7.87 -7.39
CA ILE A 27 15.23 -7.97 -5.96
C ILE A 27 15.56 -9.36 -5.43
N ASP A 28 16.29 -9.41 -4.32
CA ASP A 28 16.68 -10.62 -3.62
C ASP A 28 16.18 -10.61 -2.18
N PHE A 29 15.10 -11.35 -1.87
CA PHE A 29 14.67 -11.52 -0.48
C PHE A 29 15.59 -12.51 0.23
N VAL A 30 16.31 -12.03 1.25
CA VAL A 30 17.33 -12.79 1.97
C VAL A 30 16.87 -13.29 3.33
N ALA A 31 15.95 -12.58 3.98
CA ALA A 31 15.39 -13.01 5.25
C ALA A 31 13.99 -12.42 5.49
N VAL A 32 13.23 -13.14 6.32
CA VAL A 32 11.95 -12.67 6.89
C VAL A 32 11.99 -12.89 8.40
N ASN A 33 11.29 -12.00 9.12
CA ASN A 33 11.06 -12.17 10.56
C ASN A 33 9.54 -12.21 10.83
N ASP A 34 9.11 -13.23 11.57
CA ASP A 34 7.72 -13.32 12.07
C ASP A 34 7.70 -14.26 13.28
N LEU A 35 6.71 -14.10 14.17
CA LEU A 35 6.67 -14.81 15.46
C LEU A 35 6.13 -16.25 15.36
N THR A 36 5.94 -16.78 14.16
CA THR A 36 5.47 -18.13 13.92
C THR A 36 6.53 -19.01 13.25
N SER A 37 6.26 -20.31 13.13
CA SER A 37 7.23 -21.28 12.58
C SER A 37 7.43 -21.12 11.07
N PRO A 38 8.63 -21.47 10.55
CA PRO A 38 8.88 -21.52 9.10
C PRO A 38 7.86 -22.37 8.33
N ALA A 39 7.40 -23.48 8.91
CA ALA A 39 6.39 -24.34 8.31
C ALA A 39 5.06 -23.61 8.12
N THR A 40 4.61 -22.87 9.12
CA THR A 40 3.39 -22.05 9.01
C THR A 40 3.55 -20.94 7.98
N LEU A 41 4.70 -20.26 7.96
CA LEU A 41 4.99 -19.18 6.99
C LEU A 41 5.03 -19.72 5.56
N ALA A 42 5.67 -20.85 5.33
CA ALA A 42 5.70 -21.54 4.03
C ALA A 42 4.30 -21.93 3.56
N HIS A 43 3.48 -22.50 4.46
CA HIS A 43 2.09 -22.85 4.17
C HIS A 43 1.27 -21.62 3.75
N LEU A 44 1.32 -20.53 4.53
CA LEU A 44 0.58 -19.32 4.25
C LEU A 44 1.15 -18.53 3.05
N LEU A 45 2.41 -18.74 2.67
CA LEU A 45 2.96 -18.20 1.42
C LEU A 45 2.43 -18.98 0.22
N LYS A 46 2.37 -20.33 0.34
CA LYS A 46 1.89 -21.22 -0.74
C LYS A 46 0.40 -21.04 -1.01
N TYR A 47 -0.40 -21.05 0.05
CA TYR A 47 -1.88 -21.07 -0.03
C TYR A 47 -2.45 -19.74 0.42
N ASP A 48 -3.21 -19.10 -0.44
CA ASP A 48 -3.84 -17.81 -0.17
C ASP A 48 -5.30 -17.84 -0.62
N SER A 49 -6.21 -17.55 0.31
CA SER A 49 -7.66 -17.61 0.06
C SER A 49 -8.14 -16.54 -0.91
N ILE A 50 -7.40 -15.45 -1.07
CA ILE A 50 -7.77 -14.30 -1.93
C ILE A 50 -7.05 -14.39 -3.27
N LEU A 51 -5.72 -14.48 -3.25
CA LEU A 51 -4.88 -14.46 -4.45
C LEU A 51 -4.63 -15.84 -5.06
N GLY A 52 -5.09 -16.90 -4.39
CA GLY A 52 -4.90 -18.27 -4.84
C GLY A 52 -3.51 -18.84 -4.54
N ASN A 53 -3.30 -20.08 -4.93
CA ASN A 53 -2.11 -20.82 -4.61
C ASN A 53 -0.94 -20.44 -5.53
N LEU A 54 0.25 -20.24 -4.97
CA LEU A 54 1.46 -20.10 -5.77
C LEU A 54 1.76 -21.39 -6.54
N LYS A 55 2.19 -21.24 -7.79
CA LYS A 55 2.69 -22.38 -8.58
C LYS A 55 4.09 -22.83 -8.15
N ASN A 56 4.90 -21.90 -7.64
CA ASN A 56 6.25 -22.13 -7.15
C ASN A 56 6.31 -23.25 -6.12
N GLU A 57 7.42 -23.97 -6.07
CA GLU A 57 7.71 -24.91 -4.98
C GLU A 57 8.03 -24.12 -3.72
N ILE A 58 7.28 -24.37 -2.64
CA ILE A 58 7.51 -23.73 -1.34
C ILE A 58 7.80 -24.81 -0.32
N LEU A 59 9.00 -24.75 0.26
CA LEU A 59 9.44 -25.69 1.30
C LEU A 59 9.80 -24.92 2.58
N ALA A 60 9.80 -25.62 3.70
CA ALA A 60 10.25 -25.10 4.99
C ALA A 60 11.41 -25.95 5.54
N GLY A 61 12.41 -25.30 6.09
CA GLY A 61 13.46 -25.92 6.90
C GLY A 61 13.38 -25.47 8.36
N PRO A 62 14.40 -25.81 9.16
CA PRO A 62 14.41 -25.47 10.59
C PRO A 62 14.33 -23.95 10.84
N ASP A 63 15.00 -23.16 10.00
CA ASP A 63 15.18 -21.71 10.16
C ASP A 63 15.16 -20.96 8.83
N TYR A 64 14.48 -21.52 7.82
CA TYR A 64 14.29 -20.92 6.51
C TYR A 64 12.99 -21.38 5.85
N ILE A 65 12.52 -20.56 4.92
CA ILE A 65 11.61 -20.98 3.86
C ILE A 65 12.38 -21.03 2.54
N SER A 66 11.93 -21.86 1.60
CA SER A 66 12.53 -21.95 0.26
C SER A 66 11.48 -21.72 -0.79
N VAL A 67 11.80 -20.91 -1.79
CA VAL A 67 10.98 -20.65 -2.98
C VAL A 67 11.78 -21.10 -4.20
N ASP A 68 11.33 -22.14 -4.90
CA ASP A 68 12.03 -22.75 -6.05
C ASP A 68 13.52 -23.06 -5.76
N GLY A 69 13.79 -23.61 -4.57
CA GLY A 69 15.14 -23.95 -4.12
C GLY A 69 15.95 -22.79 -3.51
N LYS A 70 15.52 -21.53 -3.67
CA LYS A 70 16.17 -20.37 -3.08
C LYS A 70 15.75 -20.22 -1.62
N LYS A 71 16.72 -20.29 -0.71
CA LYS A 71 16.47 -20.19 0.74
C LYS A 71 16.37 -18.74 1.18
N ILE A 72 15.39 -18.45 2.03
CA ILE A 72 15.14 -17.18 2.70
C ILE A 72 15.19 -17.46 4.21
N LYS A 73 16.12 -16.86 4.94
CA LYS A 73 16.27 -17.04 6.38
C LYS A 73 15.00 -16.63 7.12
N VAL A 74 14.63 -17.35 8.17
CA VAL A 74 13.50 -17.02 9.04
C VAL A 74 14.01 -16.77 10.44
N TRP A 75 13.65 -15.63 11.02
CA TRP A 75 13.79 -15.33 12.44
C TRP A 75 12.42 -15.27 13.11
N ALA A 76 12.42 -15.42 14.44
CA ALA A 76 11.25 -15.28 15.31
C ALA A 76 11.57 -14.34 16.47
N GLU A 77 11.96 -13.10 16.15
CA GLU A 77 12.42 -12.10 17.10
C GLU A 77 11.40 -10.95 17.24
N ARG A 78 11.09 -10.60 18.48
CA ARG A 78 10.16 -9.48 18.78
C ARG A 78 10.82 -8.12 18.70
N ASP A 79 12.10 -8.06 19.09
CA ASP A 79 12.85 -6.82 19.16
C ASP A 79 13.60 -6.60 17.84
N PRO A 80 13.23 -5.60 17.02
CA PRO A 80 13.87 -5.36 15.75
C PRO A 80 15.37 -5.04 15.87
N ALA A 81 15.83 -4.55 17.01
CA ALA A 81 17.24 -4.25 17.25
C ALA A 81 18.11 -5.51 17.37
N LYS A 82 17.50 -6.69 17.58
CA LYS A 82 18.21 -7.97 17.66
C LYS A 82 18.25 -8.75 16.35
N LEU A 83 17.65 -8.21 15.28
CA LEU A 83 17.68 -8.83 13.97
C LEU A 83 19.02 -8.57 13.28
N ASP A 84 19.78 -9.63 13.03
CA ASP A 84 21.09 -9.55 12.38
C ASP A 84 20.96 -9.49 10.85
N TRP A 85 20.43 -8.37 10.35
CA TRP A 85 20.30 -8.12 8.92
C TRP A 85 21.65 -8.14 8.19
N ALA A 86 22.74 -7.84 8.90
CA ALA A 86 24.07 -7.81 8.32
C ALA A 86 24.56 -9.22 7.94
N SER A 87 24.21 -10.26 8.73
CA SER A 87 24.62 -11.64 8.44
C SER A 87 24.07 -12.17 7.11
N VAL A 88 22.95 -11.63 6.64
CA VAL A 88 22.35 -11.96 5.34
C VAL A 88 22.59 -10.88 4.28
N GLY A 89 23.25 -9.80 4.66
CA GLY A 89 23.60 -8.68 3.78
C GLY A 89 22.40 -7.87 3.28
N ALA A 90 21.31 -7.82 4.04
CA ALA A 90 20.14 -7.01 3.68
C ALA A 90 20.50 -5.52 3.57
N GLN A 91 20.03 -4.86 2.52
CA GLN A 91 20.28 -3.44 2.24
C GLN A 91 19.03 -2.58 2.47
N ILE A 92 17.86 -3.17 2.26
CA ILE A 92 16.55 -2.58 2.53
C ILE A 92 15.79 -3.50 3.46
N VAL A 93 15.05 -2.93 4.43
CA VAL A 93 14.09 -3.68 5.24
C VAL A 93 12.68 -3.14 4.98
N VAL A 94 11.76 -4.03 4.64
CA VAL A 94 10.32 -3.72 4.61
C VAL A 94 9.75 -4.02 5.99
N GLU A 95 9.34 -2.97 6.70
CA GLU A 95 8.65 -3.06 7.99
C GLU A 95 7.14 -3.22 7.75
N SER A 96 6.61 -4.40 7.92
CA SER A 96 5.22 -4.76 7.65
C SER A 96 4.51 -5.48 8.82
N THR A 97 5.02 -5.30 10.05
CA THR A 97 4.36 -5.82 11.26
C THR A 97 3.12 -5.01 11.66
N GLY A 98 3.03 -3.73 11.26
CA GLY A 98 2.04 -2.79 11.75
C GLY A 98 2.29 -2.27 13.18
N HIS A 99 3.37 -2.71 13.84
CA HIS A 99 3.74 -2.30 15.21
C HIS A 99 4.79 -1.19 15.25
N PHE A 100 5.71 -1.16 14.28
CA PHE A 100 6.82 -0.20 14.23
C PHE A 100 6.53 0.88 13.17
N THR A 101 5.38 1.55 13.29
CA THR A 101 4.97 2.65 12.40
C THR A 101 5.52 4.01 12.83
N ASP A 102 6.24 4.08 13.96
CA ASP A 102 7.02 5.23 14.36
C ASP A 102 8.44 5.10 13.82
N GLY A 103 8.89 6.07 13.00
CA GLY A 103 10.21 6.09 12.39
C GLY A 103 11.34 6.00 13.40
N THR A 104 11.16 6.56 14.61
CA THR A 104 12.15 6.44 15.68
C THR A 104 12.36 5.01 16.16
N LYS A 105 11.31 4.18 16.10
CA LYS A 105 11.37 2.75 16.41
C LYS A 105 11.85 1.93 15.22
N ALA A 106 11.35 2.24 14.01
CA ALA A 106 11.75 1.57 12.79
C ALA A 106 13.26 1.77 12.49
N LYS A 107 13.86 2.84 13.00
CA LYS A 107 15.30 3.10 12.93
C LYS A 107 16.15 1.95 13.51
N ALA A 108 15.61 1.11 14.38
CA ALA A 108 16.29 -0.07 14.90
C ALA A 108 16.73 -1.07 13.83
N HIS A 109 16.14 -1.04 12.64
CA HIS A 109 16.55 -1.87 11.50
C HIS A 109 17.79 -1.34 10.78
N LEU A 110 18.12 -0.04 10.89
CA LEU A 110 19.30 0.54 10.25
C LEU A 110 20.58 0.00 10.87
N GLY A 111 21.59 -0.25 10.05
CA GLY A 111 22.85 -0.81 10.53
C GLY A 111 23.93 -0.84 9.45
N ALA A 112 24.91 -1.71 9.61
CA ALA A 112 26.08 -1.78 8.73
C ALA A 112 25.69 -1.97 7.26
N THR A 113 24.72 -2.84 6.97
CA THR A 113 24.27 -3.16 5.62
C THR A 113 22.95 -2.50 5.26
N VAL A 114 21.99 -2.43 6.19
CA VAL A 114 20.67 -1.82 5.95
C VAL A 114 20.79 -0.31 5.87
N LYS A 115 20.49 0.24 4.71
CA LYS A 115 20.54 1.68 4.43
C LYS A 115 19.16 2.32 4.42
N LYS A 116 18.11 1.55 4.08
CA LYS A 116 16.74 2.05 3.97
C LYS A 116 15.75 1.13 4.66
N VAL A 117 14.76 1.74 5.30
CA VAL A 117 13.60 1.05 5.87
C VAL A 117 12.35 1.60 5.21
N ILE A 118 11.50 0.71 4.69
CA ILE A 118 10.20 1.03 4.11
C ILE A 118 9.12 0.58 5.10
N ILE A 119 8.44 1.51 5.75
CA ILE A 119 7.28 1.23 6.58
C ILE A 119 6.06 1.06 5.66
N SER A 120 5.46 -0.13 5.65
CA SER A 120 4.30 -0.45 4.81
C SER A 120 2.97 -0.01 5.42
N ALA A 121 2.94 1.17 6.02
CA ALA A 121 1.78 1.79 6.67
C ALA A 121 1.99 3.30 6.76
N PRO A 122 0.92 4.10 7.01
CA PRO A 122 1.10 5.47 7.45
C PRO A 122 1.99 5.51 8.70
N ALA A 123 2.97 6.38 8.70
CA ALA A 123 3.97 6.46 9.76
C ALA A 123 3.90 7.81 10.51
N SER A 124 4.70 7.91 11.55
CA SER A 124 5.05 9.14 12.25
C SER A 124 6.57 9.19 12.42
N ASN A 125 7.15 10.38 12.41
CA ASN A 125 8.60 10.59 12.58
C ASN A 125 9.45 9.86 11.53
N GLU A 126 8.87 9.55 10.36
CA GLU A 126 9.58 9.09 9.18
C GLU A 126 10.29 10.26 8.49
N ASP A 127 11.36 9.98 7.74
CA ASP A 127 12.07 11.02 6.98
C ASP A 127 11.25 11.51 5.78
N LEU A 128 10.49 10.62 5.14
CA LEU A 128 9.63 10.95 4.00
C LEU A 128 8.48 9.95 3.88
N THR A 129 7.25 10.47 3.77
CA THR A 129 6.12 9.72 3.21
C THR A 129 6.13 9.86 1.69
N ILE A 130 6.20 8.73 0.98
CA ILE A 130 6.35 8.69 -0.48
C ILE A 130 5.20 7.92 -1.12
N VAL A 131 4.60 8.50 -2.16
CA VAL A 131 3.65 7.86 -3.07
C VAL A 131 4.20 7.99 -4.49
N LEU A 132 4.56 6.87 -5.08
CA LEU A 132 5.10 6.84 -6.45
C LEU A 132 4.07 7.38 -7.46
N GLY A 133 4.54 8.13 -8.44
CA GLY A 133 3.72 8.89 -9.38
C GLY A 133 3.32 10.29 -8.86
N VAL A 134 3.51 10.57 -7.56
CA VAL A 134 3.04 11.81 -6.94
C VAL A 134 4.18 12.69 -6.42
N ASN A 135 5.05 12.16 -5.54
CA ASN A 135 6.07 12.97 -4.88
C ASN A 135 7.45 12.29 -4.77
N GLN A 136 7.74 11.30 -5.60
CA GLN A 136 9.03 10.59 -5.59
C GLN A 136 10.23 11.49 -5.93
N ASP A 137 10.00 12.63 -6.55
CA ASP A 137 11.01 13.66 -6.82
C ASP A 137 11.58 14.30 -5.54
N LYS A 138 10.85 14.23 -4.43
CA LYS A 138 11.29 14.72 -3.12
C LYS A 138 12.30 13.80 -2.42
N TYR A 139 12.53 12.59 -2.96
CA TYR A 139 13.46 11.66 -2.35
C TYR A 139 14.91 12.13 -2.51
N ASP A 140 15.61 12.22 -1.37
CA ASP A 140 17.05 12.49 -1.27
C ASP A 140 17.70 11.27 -0.59
N PRO A 141 18.54 10.49 -1.30
CA PRO A 141 19.14 9.27 -0.74
C PRO A 141 20.04 9.55 0.46
N ALA A 142 20.63 10.74 0.58
CA ALA A 142 21.50 11.10 1.69
C ALA A 142 20.73 11.44 2.98
N LYS A 143 19.44 11.80 2.87
CA LYS A 143 18.63 12.28 4.00
C LYS A 143 17.53 11.32 4.42
N HIS A 144 16.93 10.61 3.47
CA HIS A 144 15.72 9.83 3.70
C HIS A 144 16.05 8.34 3.83
N ASN A 145 16.22 7.88 5.07
CA ASN A 145 16.54 6.48 5.38
C ASN A 145 15.34 5.70 5.89
N ILE A 146 14.37 6.39 6.51
CA ILE A 146 13.11 5.81 6.99
C ILE A 146 11.98 6.39 6.15
N LEU A 147 11.39 5.55 5.30
CA LEU A 147 10.31 5.96 4.39
C LEU A 147 8.99 5.30 4.78
N SER A 148 7.91 6.04 4.67
CA SER A 148 6.57 5.48 4.69
C SER A 148 6.02 5.37 3.26
N ASN A 149 5.53 4.19 2.87
CA ASN A 149 4.78 4.04 1.61
C ASN A 149 3.30 4.44 1.76
N ALA A 150 2.96 5.23 2.78
CA ALA A 150 1.59 5.62 3.12
C ALA A 150 0.63 4.42 3.28
N SER A 151 -0.68 4.64 3.12
CA SER A 151 -1.68 3.57 3.10
C SER A 151 -2.07 3.17 1.67
N CYS A 152 -2.72 2.01 1.51
CA CYS A 152 -3.32 1.62 0.24
C CYS A 152 -4.35 2.64 -0.26
N THR A 153 -5.15 3.21 0.65
CA THR A 153 -6.13 4.25 0.34
C THR A 153 -5.45 5.56 -0.10
N THR A 154 -4.34 5.95 0.55
CA THR A 154 -3.57 7.14 0.13
C THR A 154 -2.95 6.92 -1.25
N ASN A 155 -2.42 5.72 -1.53
CA ASN A 155 -1.89 5.37 -2.85
C ASN A 155 -2.96 5.40 -3.95
N CYS A 156 -4.22 5.08 -3.62
CA CYS A 156 -5.34 5.21 -4.55
C CYS A 156 -5.76 6.67 -4.74
N LEU A 157 -5.91 7.43 -3.65
CA LEU A 157 -6.44 8.78 -3.67
C LEU A 157 -5.47 9.81 -4.27
N ALA A 158 -4.17 9.71 -3.96
CA ALA A 158 -3.19 10.72 -4.33
C ALA A 158 -3.03 10.91 -5.85
N PRO A 159 -2.93 9.88 -6.69
CA PRO A 159 -2.91 10.04 -8.15
C PRO A 159 -4.17 10.71 -8.69
N VAL A 160 -5.35 10.38 -8.15
CA VAL A 160 -6.62 11.01 -8.54
C VAL A 160 -6.60 12.50 -8.19
N VAL A 161 -6.20 12.85 -6.98
CA VAL A 161 -6.17 14.25 -6.53
C VAL A 161 -5.13 15.06 -7.29
N LYS A 162 -3.98 14.47 -7.66
CA LYS A 162 -2.98 15.12 -8.51
C LYS A 162 -3.61 15.56 -9.84
N VAL A 163 -4.28 14.65 -10.54
CA VAL A 163 -4.93 14.97 -11.83
C VAL A 163 -6.08 15.99 -11.64
N VAL A 164 -6.87 15.86 -10.56
CA VAL A 164 -7.94 16.81 -10.23
C VAL A 164 -7.37 18.22 -10.04
N LEU A 165 -6.30 18.39 -9.28
CA LEU A 165 -5.66 19.70 -9.04
C LEU A 165 -5.16 20.33 -10.33
N GLU A 166 -4.59 19.56 -11.22
CA GLU A 166 -4.08 20.04 -12.51
C GLU A 166 -5.20 20.40 -13.50
N THR A 167 -6.33 19.69 -13.43
CA THR A 167 -7.45 19.86 -14.40
C THR A 167 -8.45 20.92 -13.94
N SER A 168 -9.14 20.64 -12.82
CA SER A 168 -10.26 21.49 -12.35
C SER A 168 -9.93 22.32 -11.11
N GLY A 169 -8.79 22.08 -10.47
CA GLY A 169 -8.52 22.57 -9.14
C GLY A 169 -9.43 21.94 -8.09
N LEU A 170 -9.14 22.20 -6.81
CA LEU A 170 -9.87 21.68 -5.66
C LEU A 170 -9.99 22.74 -4.57
N VAL A 171 -11.23 23.21 -4.32
CA VAL A 171 -11.52 24.13 -3.22
C VAL A 171 -11.58 23.38 -1.90
N SER A 172 -12.45 22.38 -1.82
CA SER A 172 -12.63 21.50 -0.66
C SER A 172 -13.33 20.22 -1.09
N GLY A 173 -13.19 19.15 -0.28
CA GLY A 173 -13.84 17.88 -0.59
C GLY A 173 -13.87 16.92 0.58
N LEU A 174 -14.68 15.90 0.44
CA LEU A 174 -14.77 14.78 1.35
C LEU A 174 -14.50 13.47 0.60
N MET A 175 -13.75 12.59 1.25
CA MET A 175 -13.48 11.25 0.75
C MET A 175 -14.13 10.20 1.65
N THR A 176 -14.82 9.25 1.05
CA THR A 176 -15.20 8.01 1.72
C THR A 176 -14.51 6.84 1.04
N THR A 177 -13.79 6.01 1.79
CA THR A 177 -13.37 4.73 1.24
C THR A 177 -14.31 3.63 1.69
N ILE A 178 -14.98 2.98 0.74
CA ILE A 178 -15.72 1.73 0.95
C ILE A 178 -14.67 0.62 0.86
N HIS A 179 -14.28 0.11 2.03
CA HIS A 179 -13.06 -0.67 2.19
C HIS A 179 -13.34 -2.09 2.64
N SER A 180 -12.69 -3.04 2.00
CA SER A 180 -12.69 -4.44 2.46
C SER A 180 -12.21 -4.56 3.90
N TYR A 181 -12.68 -5.58 4.63
CA TYR A 181 -12.21 -5.83 5.98
C TYR A 181 -10.72 -6.21 5.99
N THR A 182 -10.04 -5.94 7.08
CA THR A 182 -8.62 -6.26 7.28
C THR A 182 -8.41 -6.91 8.64
N ASN A 183 -7.22 -7.48 8.88
CA ASN A 183 -6.93 -8.25 10.10
C ASN A 183 -6.92 -7.41 11.40
N ASP A 184 -7.10 -6.10 11.33
CA ASP A 184 -7.34 -5.26 12.50
C ASP A 184 -8.80 -5.35 13.01
N GLN A 185 -9.69 -5.95 12.22
CA GLN A 185 -11.08 -6.21 12.58
C GLN A 185 -11.25 -7.61 13.15
N VAL A 186 -12.36 -7.81 13.84
CA VAL A 186 -12.68 -9.08 14.51
C VAL A 186 -13.69 -9.89 13.70
N ILE A 187 -13.58 -11.24 13.78
CA ILE A 187 -14.50 -12.15 13.08
C ILE A 187 -15.89 -12.09 13.71
N LEU A 188 -15.97 -12.25 15.03
CA LEU A 188 -17.17 -12.10 15.85
C LEU A 188 -16.98 -10.94 16.83
N ASP A 189 -18.06 -10.47 17.47
CA ASP A 189 -18.01 -9.37 18.43
C ASP A 189 -16.94 -9.65 19.50
N PHE A 190 -15.95 -8.78 19.59
CA PHE A 190 -14.80 -8.95 20.48
C PHE A 190 -14.23 -7.57 20.89
N PRO A 191 -13.64 -7.41 22.09
CA PRO A 191 -13.08 -6.15 22.52
C PRO A 191 -12.09 -5.53 21.52
N HIS A 192 -12.33 -4.26 21.18
CA HIS A 192 -11.49 -3.46 20.32
C HIS A 192 -11.55 -1.99 20.78
N LYS A 193 -10.47 -1.22 20.63
CA LYS A 193 -10.42 0.20 21.04
C LYS A 193 -11.42 1.09 20.28
N ASP A 194 -11.72 0.77 19.03
CA ASP A 194 -12.82 1.34 18.26
C ASP A 194 -14.03 0.40 18.41
N LEU A 195 -15.08 0.88 19.07
CA LEU A 195 -16.28 0.08 19.36
C LEU A 195 -17.04 -0.35 18.10
N ARG A 196 -16.91 0.36 16.99
CA ARG A 196 -17.49 -0.06 15.72
C ARG A 196 -16.70 -1.23 15.12
N ARG A 197 -15.37 -1.21 15.21
CA ARG A 197 -14.52 -2.35 14.79
C ARG A 197 -14.58 -3.54 15.74
N ALA A 198 -15.17 -3.38 16.92
CA ALA A 198 -15.45 -4.48 17.86
C ALA A 198 -16.58 -5.41 17.36
N ARG A 199 -17.25 -5.07 16.26
CA ARG A 199 -18.36 -5.85 15.71
C ARG A 199 -17.89 -6.75 14.57
N ALA A 200 -18.64 -7.85 14.34
CA ALA A 200 -18.35 -8.88 13.36
C ALA A 200 -18.12 -8.32 11.94
N ALA A 201 -16.90 -8.42 11.44
CA ALA A 201 -16.46 -7.79 10.19
C ALA A 201 -17.20 -8.33 8.96
N ALA A 202 -17.46 -9.64 8.90
CA ALA A 202 -18.08 -10.29 7.73
C ALA A 202 -19.61 -10.15 7.69
N LEU A 203 -20.23 -9.50 8.70
CA LEU A 203 -21.69 -9.32 8.80
C LEU A 203 -22.11 -7.86 8.75
N SER A 204 -21.19 -6.92 8.95
CA SER A 204 -21.54 -5.53 9.23
C SER A 204 -20.86 -4.56 8.29
N MET A 205 -21.57 -3.51 7.88
CA MET A 205 -20.95 -2.29 7.36
C MET A 205 -20.51 -1.42 8.55
N ILE A 206 -19.22 -1.11 8.65
CA ILE A 206 -18.61 -0.51 9.82
C ILE A 206 -18.00 0.85 9.46
N PRO A 207 -18.68 1.99 9.75
CA PRO A 207 -18.06 3.31 9.63
C PRO A 207 -16.95 3.45 10.66
N THR A 208 -15.77 3.93 10.21
CA THR A 208 -14.62 4.13 11.09
C THR A 208 -13.71 5.22 10.54
N SER A 209 -12.78 5.69 11.34
CA SER A 209 -11.83 6.70 10.92
C SER A 209 -10.81 6.14 9.92
N THR A 210 -10.31 7.01 9.05
CA THR A 210 -9.12 6.76 8.23
C THR A 210 -8.21 7.98 8.25
N GLY A 211 -6.92 7.75 8.30
CA GLY A 211 -5.91 8.82 8.16
C GLY A 211 -5.58 9.18 6.71
N ALA A 212 -6.17 8.49 5.72
CA ALA A 212 -5.73 8.59 4.32
C ALA A 212 -5.88 9.99 3.73
N ALA A 213 -7.02 10.67 3.95
CA ALA A 213 -7.23 12.04 3.47
C ALA A 213 -6.30 13.04 4.17
N LYS A 214 -6.09 12.88 5.48
CA LYS A 214 -5.19 13.74 6.26
C LYS A 214 -3.72 13.50 5.90
N ALA A 215 -3.34 12.27 5.56
CA ALA A 215 -1.99 11.93 5.12
C ALA A 215 -1.66 12.51 3.73
N LEU A 216 -2.68 12.84 2.94
CA LEU A 216 -2.47 13.36 1.60
C LEU A 216 -1.65 14.66 1.58
N LYS A 217 -1.81 15.53 2.59
CA LYS A 217 -1.01 16.75 2.74
C LYS A 217 0.51 16.50 2.84
N LEU A 218 0.93 15.29 3.23
CA LEU A 218 2.36 14.93 3.31
C LEU A 218 2.95 14.71 1.91
N VAL A 219 2.12 14.30 0.95
CA VAL A 219 2.55 13.99 -0.43
C VAL A 219 2.11 15.06 -1.43
N ILE A 220 0.96 15.73 -1.17
CA ILE A 220 0.42 16.85 -1.95
C ILE A 220 0.08 17.98 -0.97
N PRO A 221 1.04 18.87 -0.63
CA PRO A 221 0.85 19.92 0.37
C PRO A 221 -0.33 20.88 0.11
N GLU A 222 -0.69 21.06 -1.16
CA GLU A 222 -1.81 21.91 -1.61
C GLU A 222 -3.17 21.45 -1.11
N THR A 223 -3.26 20.20 -0.64
CA THR A 223 -4.49 19.61 -0.07
C THR A 223 -4.68 19.91 1.42
N ALA A 224 -3.71 20.57 2.05
CA ALA A 224 -3.76 20.88 3.47
C ALA A 224 -5.01 21.69 3.83
N GLY A 225 -5.85 21.18 4.73
CA GLY A 225 -7.10 21.82 5.16
C GLY A 225 -8.25 21.74 4.15
N LYS A 226 -8.04 21.17 2.95
CA LYS A 226 -9.06 21.08 1.90
C LYS A 226 -9.77 19.73 1.86
N LEU A 227 -9.17 18.68 2.35
CA LEU A 227 -9.71 17.30 2.30
C LEU A 227 -9.78 16.66 3.68
N ASP A 228 -10.92 16.02 3.98
CA ASP A 228 -11.10 15.10 5.11
C ASP A 228 -11.92 13.88 4.63
N GLY A 229 -12.12 12.90 5.51
CA GLY A 229 -12.91 11.73 5.16
C GLY A 229 -12.87 10.62 6.20
N PHE A 230 -13.56 9.54 5.88
CA PHE A 230 -13.67 8.36 6.73
C PHE A 230 -13.73 7.09 5.89
N ALA A 231 -13.73 5.94 6.55
CA ALA A 231 -13.88 4.65 5.91
C ALA A 231 -15.22 4.01 6.28
N ILE A 232 -15.82 3.26 5.36
CA ILE A 232 -16.87 2.29 5.64
C ILE A 232 -16.29 0.91 5.31
N ARG A 233 -16.01 0.11 6.35
CA ARG A 233 -15.62 -1.29 6.15
C ARG A 233 -16.85 -2.10 5.75
N VAL A 234 -16.68 -2.95 4.73
CA VAL A 234 -17.78 -3.77 4.17
C VAL A 234 -17.43 -5.26 4.20
N PRO A 235 -18.42 -6.16 4.17
CA PRO A 235 -18.21 -7.62 4.21
C PRO A 235 -17.63 -8.21 2.92
N THR A 236 -16.54 -7.61 2.41
CA THR A 236 -15.76 -8.12 1.26
C THR A 236 -14.32 -8.38 1.70
N PRO A 237 -13.67 -9.46 1.22
CA PRO A 237 -12.35 -9.84 1.69
C PRO A 237 -11.21 -9.04 1.06
N ASN A 238 -11.42 -8.44 -0.10
CA ASN A 238 -10.42 -7.68 -0.83
C ASN A 238 -11.07 -6.78 -1.88
N VAL A 239 -10.33 -5.83 -2.40
CA VAL A 239 -10.71 -4.73 -3.29
C VAL A 239 -11.61 -3.70 -2.60
N SER A 240 -11.18 -2.47 -2.70
CA SER A 240 -11.81 -1.31 -2.08
C SER A 240 -12.04 -0.22 -3.14
N ILE A 241 -12.87 0.76 -2.82
CA ILE A 241 -13.14 1.89 -3.70
C ILE A 241 -13.07 3.20 -2.89
N VAL A 242 -12.41 4.20 -3.45
CA VAL A 242 -12.47 5.59 -2.99
C VAL A 242 -13.60 6.30 -3.70
N ASP A 243 -14.45 6.98 -2.94
CA ASP A 243 -15.44 7.95 -3.38
C ASP A 243 -14.94 9.34 -2.97
N LEU A 244 -14.43 10.11 -3.93
CA LEU A 244 -14.03 11.49 -3.76
C LEU A 244 -15.12 12.41 -4.27
N THR A 245 -15.70 13.20 -3.36
CA THR A 245 -16.62 14.29 -3.72
C THR A 245 -15.99 15.62 -3.36
N TYR A 246 -15.88 16.55 -4.33
CA TYR A 246 -15.20 17.82 -4.12
C TYR A 246 -15.84 18.99 -4.89
N ILE A 247 -15.54 20.21 -4.46
CA ILE A 247 -15.87 21.44 -5.16
C ILE A 247 -14.69 21.82 -6.04
N ALA A 248 -14.91 21.84 -7.35
CA ALA A 248 -13.92 22.28 -8.34
C ALA A 248 -13.74 23.81 -8.31
N GLU A 249 -12.50 24.27 -8.49
CA GLU A 249 -12.20 25.72 -8.61
C GLU A 249 -12.63 26.28 -9.96
N LYS A 250 -12.56 25.46 -11.01
CA LYS A 250 -12.91 25.80 -12.39
C LYS A 250 -14.08 24.95 -12.85
N THR A 251 -14.91 25.50 -13.72
CA THR A 251 -15.92 24.71 -14.43
C THR A 251 -15.25 23.56 -15.19
N THR A 252 -15.79 22.38 -15.07
CA THR A 252 -15.30 21.16 -15.72
C THR A 252 -16.47 20.24 -16.11
N SER A 253 -16.18 19.21 -16.85
CA SER A 253 -17.12 18.16 -17.22
C SER A 253 -16.60 16.78 -16.89
N ALA A 254 -17.48 15.78 -16.85
CA ALA A 254 -17.06 14.38 -16.67
C ALA A 254 -16.13 13.92 -17.80
N ASP A 255 -16.40 14.32 -19.04
CA ASP A 255 -15.58 13.96 -20.20
C ASP A 255 -14.18 14.57 -20.11
N GLU A 256 -14.07 15.85 -19.71
CA GLU A 256 -12.78 16.52 -19.52
C GLU A 256 -11.94 15.83 -18.44
N LEU A 257 -12.54 15.53 -17.29
CA LEU A 257 -11.86 14.82 -16.20
C LEU A 257 -11.44 13.41 -16.63
N ASN A 258 -12.33 12.65 -17.27
CA ASN A 258 -12.03 11.29 -17.73
C ASN A 258 -10.92 11.28 -18.80
N PHE A 259 -10.91 12.28 -19.69
CA PHE A 259 -9.83 12.49 -20.64
C PHE A 259 -8.49 12.79 -19.92
N ALA A 260 -8.49 13.65 -18.91
CA ALA A 260 -7.31 13.98 -18.13
C ALA A 260 -6.78 12.76 -17.37
N PHE A 261 -7.65 11.96 -16.73
CA PHE A 261 -7.27 10.70 -16.09
C PHE A 261 -6.64 9.72 -17.08
N LYS A 262 -7.27 9.55 -18.25
CA LYS A 262 -6.73 8.66 -19.29
C LYS A 262 -5.36 9.14 -19.79
N LYS A 263 -5.21 10.43 -20.04
CA LYS A 263 -3.94 11.03 -20.46
C LYS A 263 -2.83 10.78 -19.41
N ALA A 264 -3.14 10.98 -18.13
CA ALA A 264 -2.20 10.73 -17.04
C ALA A 264 -1.84 9.23 -16.92
N ALA A 265 -2.83 8.34 -17.05
CA ALA A 265 -2.65 6.89 -17.01
C ALA A 265 -1.78 6.35 -18.16
N ASP A 266 -1.92 6.93 -19.35
CA ASP A 266 -1.11 6.57 -20.53
C ASP A 266 0.30 7.23 -20.48
N GLY A 267 0.46 8.29 -19.66
CA GLY A 267 1.66 9.12 -19.55
C GLY A 267 2.40 8.98 -18.22
N GLU A 268 2.41 10.06 -17.44
CA GLU A 268 3.23 10.21 -16.22
C GLU A 268 2.83 9.27 -15.07
N LEU A 269 1.57 8.82 -15.03
CA LEU A 269 1.04 7.87 -14.05
C LEU A 269 0.92 6.45 -14.60
N LYS A 270 1.61 6.14 -15.68
CA LYS A 270 1.62 4.80 -16.28
C LYS A 270 2.11 3.76 -15.25
N GLY A 271 1.32 2.68 -15.09
CA GLY A 271 1.59 1.64 -14.10
C GLY A 271 1.15 2.00 -12.66
N ILE A 272 0.63 3.20 -12.44
CA ILE A 272 0.10 3.69 -11.15
C ILE A 272 -1.40 3.89 -11.23
N LEU A 273 -1.85 4.66 -12.22
CA LEU A 273 -3.25 4.99 -12.48
C LEU A 273 -3.77 4.20 -13.68
N GLY A 274 -5.02 3.77 -13.61
CA GLY A 274 -5.79 3.24 -14.72
C GLY A 274 -7.14 3.95 -14.83
N VAL A 275 -7.80 3.75 -15.95
CA VAL A 275 -9.18 4.19 -16.18
C VAL A 275 -9.97 3.03 -16.75
N ASP A 276 -11.07 2.69 -16.10
CA ASP A 276 -12.00 1.65 -16.57
C ASP A 276 -13.27 2.26 -17.13
N SER A 277 -13.78 1.65 -18.23
CA SER A 277 -15.02 2.03 -18.90
C SER A 277 -16.02 0.87 -19.00
N ASN A 278 -15.67 -0.29 -18.37
CA ASN A 278 -16.44 -1.52 -18.48
C ASN A 278 -17.34 -1.68 -17.27
N LEU A 279 -18.29 -1.39 -16.90
CA LEU A 279 -19.26 -1.55 -15.80
C LEU A 279 -18.89 -2.71 -14.83
N LEU A 280 -17.64 -2.67 -14.30
CA LEU A 280 -17.05 -3.70 -13.46
C LEU A 280 -17.43 -3.54 -11.98
N VAL A 281 -17.14 -4.60 -11.19
CA VAL A 281 -17.36 -4.63 -9.74
C VAL A 281 -16.06 -5.05 -9.02
N SER A 282 -16.05 -5.01 -7.70
CA SER A 282 -14.85 -5.24 -6.89
C SER A 282 -14.09 -6.53 -7.23
N SER A 283 -14.80 -7.64 -7.50
CA SER A 283 -14.16 -8.94 -7.81
C SER A 283 -13.33 -8.93 -9.10
N ASP A 284 -13.64 -8.03 -10.04
CA ASP A 284 -12.94 -7.93 -11.31
C ASP A 284 -11.57 -7.24 -11.19
N PHE A 285 -11.37 -6.46 -10.14
CA PHE A 285 -10.11 -5.77 -9.86
C PHE A 285 -9.16 -6.56 -8.95
N LYS A 286 -9.55 -7.77 -8.52
CA LYS A 286 -8.69 -8.63 -7.69
C LYS A 286 -7.42 -9.00 -8.45
N GLY A 287 -6.27 -8.76 -7.84
CA GLY A 287 -4.96 -9.01 -8.45
C GLY A 287 -4.50 -7.92 -9.43
N ASN A 288 -5.23 -6.81 -9.54
CA ASN A 288 -4.79 -5.68 -10.35
C ASN A 288 -3.63 -4.94 -9.63
N PRO A 289 -2.47 -4.74 -10.29
CA PRO A 289 -1.29 -4.13 -9.67
C PRO A 289 -1.34 -2.61 -9.58
N LEU A 290 -2.31 -1.95 -10.21
CA LEU A 290 -2.43 -0.49 -10.19
C LEU A 290 -2.84 0.01 -8.80
N SER A 291 -2.35 1.18 -8.44
CA SER A 291 -2.72 1.84 -7.18
C SER A 291 -4.14 2.40 -7.21
N SER A 292 -4.62 2.78 -8.38
CA SER A 292 -5.85 3.55 -8.56
C SER A 292 -6.42 3.28 -9.94
N ILE A 293 -7.72 2.95 -10.03
CA ILE A 293 -8.40 2.69 -11.31
C ILE A 293 -9.70 3.47 -11.30
N VAL A 294 -9.70 4.63 -11.99
CA VAL A 294 -10.88 5.50 -12.08
C VAL A 294 -12.01 4.79 -12.82
N ASP A 295 -13.19 4.77 -12.24
CA ASP A 295 -14.44 4.30 -12.83
C ASP A 295 -15.05 5.45 -13.67
N ALA A 296 -14.70 5.53 -14.93
CA ALA A 296 -15.07 6.65 -15.79
C ALA A 296 -16.59 6.83 -15.94
N PRO A 297 -17.42 5.78 -16.08
CA PRO A 297 -18.88 5.90 -16.14
C PRO A 297 -19.52 6.54 -14.89
N LEU A 298 -18.86 6.44 -13.76
CA LEU A 298 -19.32 6.97 -12.48
C LEU A 298 -18.78 8.36 -12.14
N THR A 299 -17.96 8.96 -13.00
CA THR A 299 -17.59 10.39 -12.86
C THR A 299 -18.84 11.26 -13.06
N LYS A 300 -19.16 12.11 -12.07
CA LYS A 300 -20.35 12.98 -12.09
C LYS A 300 -19.98 14.42 -11.82
N VAL A 301 -20.64 15.31 -12.51
CA VAL A 301 -20.49 16.78 -12.33
C VAL A 301 -21.87 17.41 -12.23
N VAL A 302 -22.11 18.18 -11.17
CA VAL A 302 -23.33 18.97 -10.96
C VAL A 302 -22.92 20.38 -10.55
N GLY A 303 -22.97 21.33 -11.48
CA GLY A 303 -22.34 22.63 -11.26
C GLY A 303 -20.84 22.47 -11.02
N ASN A 304 -20.35 22.96 -9.88
CA ASN A 304 -18.95 22.78 -9.46
C ASN A 304 -18.75 21.58 -8.53
N LEU A 305 -19.81 20.86 -8.18
CA LEU A 305 -19.71 19.65 -7.37
C LEU A 305 -19.35 18.47 -8.26
N VAL A 306 -18.22 17.84 -7.96
CA VAL A 306 -17.67 16.72 -8.73
C VAL A 306 -17.58 15.49 -7.84
N LYS A 307 -17.88 14.33 -8.41
CA LYS A 307 -17.69 13.01 -7.80
C LYS A 307 -16.82 12.14 -8.72
N VAL A 308 -15.76 11.55 -8.15
CA VAL A 308 -14.88 10.59 -8.82
C VAL A 308 -14.78 9.34 -7.96
N LEU A 309 -14.98 8.17 -8.57
CA LEU A 309 -14.77 6.87 -7.93
C LEU A 309 -13.51 6.24 -8.49
N SER A 310 -12.71 5.61 -7.59
CA SER A 310 -11.52 4.88 -8.01
C SER A 310 -11.35 3.59 -7.22
N TRP A 311 -11.21 2.47 -7.96
CA TRP A 311 -10.99 1.13 -7.46
C TRP A 311 -9.52 0.87 -7.15
N TYR A 312 -9.26 -0.02 -6.21
CA TYR A 312 -7.91 -0.51 -5.90
C TYR A 312 -7.95 -1.87 -5.21
N ASP A 313 -7.07 -2.77 -5.61
CA ASP A 313 -6.79 -3.94 -4.79
C ASP A 313 -5.92 -3.49 -3.60
N ASN A 314 -6.54 -3.39 -2.43
CA ASN A 314 -5.91 -2.83 -1.23
C ASN A 314 -4.74 -3.68 -0.70
N GLU A 315 -4.61 -4.93 -1.15
CA GLU A 315 -3.47 -5.80 -0.83
C GLU A 315 -2.47 -5.88 -1.99
N TRP A 316 -2.94 -6.25 -3.19
CA TRP A 316 -2.06 -6.52 -4.32
C TRP A 316 -1.49 -5.24 -4.94
N GLY A 317 -2.33 -4.25 -5.23
CA GLY A 317 -1.88 -2.95 -5.76
C GLY A 317 -0.89 -2.27 -4.82
N TYR A 318 -1.19 -2.30 -3.50
CA TYR A 318 -0.30 -1.75 -2.49
C TYR A 318 1.04 -2.49 -2.41
N SER A 319 1.02 -3.83 -2.44
CA SER A 319 2.25 -4.63 -2.40
C SER A 319 3.13 -4.41 -3.61
N ASN A 320 2.55 -4.22 -4.80
CA ASN A 320 3.28 -3.82 -6.00
C ASN A 320 3.95 -2.45 -5.84
N ARG A 321 3.27 -1.48 -5.20
CA ARG A 321 3.90 -0.16 -4.91
C ARG A 321 5.09 -0.27 -3.96
N VAL A 322 5.05 -1.17 -2.98
CA VAL A 322 6.22 -1.45 -2.12
C VAL A 322 7.37 -2.03 -2.96
N VAL A 323 7.08 -2.97 -3.86
CA VAL A 323 8.09 -3.55 -4.77
C VAL A 323 8.69 -2.49 -5.69
N ASP A 324 7.86 -1.64 -6.28
CA ASP A 324 8.33 -0.53 -7.13
C ASP A 324 9.15 0.48 -6.34
N LEU A 325 8.78 0.75 -5.08
CA LEU A 325 9.57 1.63 -4.22
C LEU A 325 10.95 1.03 -3.92
N ILE A 326 11.06 -0.28 -3.69
CA ILE A 326 12.36 -0.97 -3.55
C ILE A 326 13.23 -0.72 -4.79
N GLY A 327 12.68 -0.96 -5.98
CA GLY A 327 13.40 -0.74 -7.24
C GLY A 327 13.73 0.74 -7.51
N PHE A 328 12.86 1.66 -7.07
CA PHE A 328 13.12 3.10 -7.15
C PHE A 328 14.30 3.51 -6.26
N LEU A 329 14.34 3.05 -5.02
CA LEU A 329 15.41 3.35 -4.07
C LEU A 329 16.76 2.79 -4.56
N GLU A 330 16.77 1.58 -5.09
CA GLU A 330 17.97 0.96 -5.67
C GLU A 330 18.53 1.80 -6.83
N LYS A 331 17.66 2.26 -7.74
CA LYS A 331 18.07 3.09 -8.90
C LYS A 331 18.51 4.49 -8.53
N LYS A 332 17.98 5.08 -7.45
CA LYS A 332 18.32 6.44 -7.00
C LYS A 332 19.50 6.49 -6.04
N GLY A 333 19.95 5.35 -5.56
CA GLY A 333 21.00 5.17 -4.56
C GLY A 333 20.42 4.87 -3.17
N LEU A 334 21.10 3.98 -2.48
CA LEU A 334 20.78 3.55 -1.11
C LEU A 334 21.57 4.36 -0.08
#